data_421a76d27f1029648ee54f51a10fd405
#
_entry.id   421a76d27f1029648ee54f51a10fd405
#
_cell.length_a   1.000
_cell.length_b   1.000
_cell.length_c   1.000
_cell.angle_alpha   90.00
_cell.angle_beta   90.00
_cell.angle_gamma   90.00
#
_symmetry.space_group_name_H-M   'P 1'
#
loop_
_entity.id
_entity.type
_entity.pdbx_description
1 polymer ?
#
loop_
_entity_poly.entity_id
_entity_poly.type
_entity_poly.pdbx_seq_one_letter_code
_entity_poly.pdbx_strand_id
1 'polypeptide(L)'
;MKNIVITGGGSGVGLAIAKDLVKDNKIILVGRNEQKLSLAKRNLGENSSYVAGDLSTVIGRKKVVDFIVKNTEQVDVLIHSAGIYPTTSQDNIDNNLLSHYYLTMSLLKVLNDSRVLIVTGNPQAIKLAPICEKQLNDMLRAAWAVTHKTLLMYLLADKLKVTGTTVNSFFPGDVKSDLMAYTKSLTNTSVPVARLLSLDRKFDHVTGQFFDENGFSVDLNSEKYNKSIATSVLSEYITEI
;
A
#
# COMPACT_ATOMS: atom_id res chain seq x y z
N MET A 1 -7.72 10.88 17.57
CA MET A 1 -7.78 10.87 16.10
C MET A 1 -6.40 10.50 15.58
N LYS A 2 -6.29 9.55 14.65
CA LYS A 2 -5.03 9.18 13.99
C LYS A 2 -4.85 9.97 12.70
N ASN A 3 -3.61 10.25 12.32
CA ASN A 3 -3.24 10.79 11.02
C ASN A 3 -2.93 9.64 10.06
N ILE A 4 -3.75 9.46 9.05
CA ILE A 4 -3.68 8.32 8.12
C ILE A 4 -3.42 8.83 6.70
N VAL A 5 -2.36 8.33 6.09
CA VAL A 5 -2.04 8.62 4.68
C VAL A 5 -2.45 7.44 3.82
N ILE A 6 -3.21 7.69 2.75
CA ILE A 6 -3.70 6.65 1.84
C ILE A 6 -3.28 6.98 0.41
N THR A 7 -2.38 6.17 -0.16
CA THR A 7 -2.03 6.29 -1.57
C THR A 7 -3.11 5.64 -2.45
N GLY A 8 -3.35 6.17 -3.64
CA GLY A 8 -4.48 5.74 -4.47
C GLY A 8 -5.85 6.17 -3.92
N GLY A 9 -5.89 7.14 -3.01
CA GLY A 9 -7.08 7.55 -2.26
C GLY A 9 -8.20 8.24 -3.06
N GLY A 10 -7.98 8.53 -4.33
CA GLY A 10 -8.97 9.22 -5.18
C GLY A 10 -10.05 8.31 -5.79
N SER A 11 -9.88 6.99 -5.75
CA SER A 11 -10.84 6.02 -6.34
C SER A 11 -10.61 4.60 -5.82
N GLY A 12 -11.49 3.67 -6.20
CA GLY A 12 -11.33 2.24 -5.97
C GLY A 12 -11.09 1.87 -4.50
N VAL A 13 -10.15 0.96 -4.28
CA VAL A 13 -9.80 0.42 -2.96
C VAL A 13 -9.38 1.53 -1.99
N GLY A 14 -8.49 2.44 -2.41
CA GLY A 14 -8.01 3.52 -1.53
C GLY A 14 -9.12 4.48 -1.07
N LEU A 15 -10.07 4.81 -1.95
CA LEU A 15 -11.23 5.61 -1.58
C LEU A 15 -12.20 4.84 -0.67
N ALA A 16 -12.39 3.54 -0.90
CA ALA A 16 -13.20 2.70 -0.03
C ALA A 16 -12.61 2.66 1.39
N ILE A 17 -11.30 2.46 1.53
CA ILE A 17 -10.58 2.51 2.81
C ILE A 17 -10.75 3.89 3.48
N ALA A 18 -10.62 4.98 2.72
CA ALA A 18 -10.78 6.32 3.26
C ALA A 18 -12.17 6.55 3.85
N LYS A 19 -13.23 6.06 3.18
CA LYS A 19 -14.61 6.14 3.68
C LYS A 19 -14.79 5.41 5.01
N ASP A 20 -14.19 4.24 5.16
CA ASP A 20 -14.31 3.42 6.36
C ASP A 20 -13.53 4.02 7.56
N LEU A 21 -12.56 4.93 7.30
CA LEU A 21 -11.67 5.49 8.32
C LEU A 21 -11.95 6.94 8.70
N VAL A 22 -12.53 7.75 7.80
CA VAL A 22 -12.59 9.22 7.92
C VAL A 22 -13.42 9.73 9.09
N LYS A 23 -14.38 8.94 9.57
CA LYS A 23 -15.30 9.36 10.64
C LYS A 23 -14.56 9.81 11.90
N ASP A 24 -13.52 9.05 12.28
CA ASP A 24 -12.84 9.20 13.55
C ASP A 24 -11.34 9.56 13.39
N ASN A 25 -10.87 9.84 12.17
CA ASN A 25 -9.46 10.05 11.86
C ASN A 25 -9.27 11.17 10.83
N LYS A 26 -8.06 11.75 10.81
CA LYS A 26 -7.61 12.67 9.76
C LYS A 26 -6.99 11.88 8.60
N ILE A 27 -7.48 12.11 7.39
CA ILE A 27 -7.05 11.37 6.19
C ILE A 27 -6.33 12.31 5.22
N ILE A 28 -5.14 11.90 4.78
CA ILE A 28 -4.44 12.53 3.64
C ILE A 28 -4.54 11.59 2.45
N LEU A 29 -5.28 11.99 1.43
CA LEU A 29 -5.40 11.25 0.18
C LEU A 29 -4.24 11.60 -0.76
N VAL A 30 -3.57 10.60 -1.29
CA VAL A 30 -2.50 10.77 -2.27
C VAL A 30 -2.86 10.09 -3.58
N GLY A 31 -2.60 10.73 -4.71
CA GLY A 31 -2.85 10.14 -6.04
C GLY A 31 -2.43 11.07 -7.17
N ARG A 32 -2.53 10.60 -8.41
CA ARG A 32 -2.10 11.37 -9.59
C ARG A 32 -3.19 12.33 -10.12
N ASN A 33 -4.44 11.92 -10.03
CA ASN A 33 -5.57 12.66 -10.60
C ASN A 33 -6.17 13.61 -9.56
N GLU A 34 -5.88 14.91 -9.71
CA GLU A 34 -6.34 15.95 -8.82
C GLU A 34 -7.86 16.09 -8.78
N GLN A 35 -8.54 15.92 -9.90
CA GLN A 35 -10.00 16.01 -9.98
C GLN A 35 -10.67 14.90 -9.16
N LYS A 36 -10.17 13.64 -9.29
CA LYS A 36 -10.66 12.50 -8.48
C LYS A 36 -10.40 12.73 -6.98
N LEU A 37 -9.21 13.25 -6.61
CA LEU A 37 -8.86 13.54 -5.22
C LEU A 37 -9.73 14.67 -4.64
N SER A 38 -9.94 15.76 -5.37
CA SER A 38 -10.80 16.87 -4.96
C SER A 38 -12.25 16.42 -4.76
N LEU A 39 -12.77 15.59 -5.64
CA LEU A 39 -14.12 15.00 -5.50
C LEU A 39 -14.18 14.08 -4.26
N ALA A 40 -13.19 13.21 -4.07
CA ALA A 40 -13.10 12.34 -2.91
C ALA A 40 -13.09 13.15 -1.61
N LYS A 41 -12.25 14.19 -1.53
CA LYS A 41 -12.18 15.09 -0.37
C LYS A 41 -13.53 15.75 -0.08
N ARG A 42 -14.24 16.26 -1.09
CA ARG A 42 -15.57 16.86 -0.89
C ARG A 42 -16.56 15.86 -0.29
N ASN A 43 -16.52 14.61 -0.73
CA ASN A 43 -17.43 13.56 -0.26
C ASN A 43 -17.07 13.04 1.15
N LEU A 44 -15.78 13.09 1.52
CA LEU A 44 -15.27 12.64 2.82
C LEU A 44 -15.38 13.72 3.91
N GLY A 45 -15.49 15.00 3.53
CA GLY A 45 -15.67 16.11 4.46
C GLY A 45 -14.35 16.65 5.03
N GLU A 46 -14.48 17.38 6.14
CA GLU A 46 -13.40 18.22 6.70
C GLU A 46 -12.24 17.42 7.30
N ASN A 47 -12.48 16.18 7.74
CA ASN A 47 -11.43 15.31 8.25
C ASN A 47 -10.50 14.77 7.15
N SER A 48 -10.67 15.23 5.92
CA SER A 48 -9.83 14.81 4.80
C SER A 48 -9.13 15.96 4.11
N SER A 49 -7.93 15.70 3.64
CA SER A 49 -7.15 16.56 2.76
C SER A 49 -6.55 15.73 1.63
N TYR A 50 -5.96 16.38 0.64
CA TYR A 50 -5.32 15.62 -0.45
C TYR A 50 -4.08 16.32 -1.00
N VAL A 51 -3.24 15.55 -1.64
CA VAL A 51 -2.13 16.03 -2.46
C VAL A 51 -2.04 15.22 -3.76
N ALA A 52 -1.96 15.92 -4.89
CA ALA A 52 -1.74 15.31 -6.19
C ALA A 52 -0.24 15.20 -6.48
N GLY A 53 0.23 13.97 -6.74
CA GLY A 53 1.60 13.67 -7.10
C GLY A 53 1.72 12.27 -7.71
N ASP A 54 2.62 12.14 -8.68
CA ASP A 54 2.94 10.84 -9.28
C ASP A 54 4.06 10.17 -8.49
N LEU A 55 3.71 9.12 -7.74
CA LEU A 55 4.63 8.40 -6.88
C LEU A 55 5.67 7.57 -7.65
N SER A 56 5.50 7.33 -8.94
CA SER A 56 6.51 6.69 -9.79
C SER A 56 7.71 7.60 -10.04
N THR A 57 7.54 8.93 -9.89
CA THR A 57 8.58 9.92 -10.14
C THR A 57 9.17 10.49 -8.85
N VAL A 58 10.47 10.87 -8.90
CA VAL A 58 11.14 11.53 -7.78
C VAL A 58 10.47 12.86 -7.42
N ILE A 59 10.09 13.67 -8.41
CA ILE A 59 9.45 14.98 -8.23
C ILE A 59 8.08 14.81 -7.56
N GLY A 60 7.29 13.85 -8.03
CA GLY A 60 5.97 13.58 -7.47
C GLY A 60 6.04 13.07 -6.03
N ARG A 61 6.97 12.16 -5.73
CA ARG A 61 7.23 11.70 -4.36
C ARG A 61 7.66 12.84 -3.45
N LYS A 62 8.62 13.67 -3.89
CA LYS A 62 9.05 14.84 -3.11
C LYS A 62 7.88 15.77 -2.77
N LYS A 63 7.06 16.13 -3.77
CA LYS A 63 5.86 16.97 -3.56
C LYS A 63 4.92 16.38 -2.50
N VAL A 64 4.70 15.07 -2.55
CA VAL A 64 3.83 14.34 -1.61
C VAL A 64 4.43 14.34 -0.21
N VAL A 65 5.71 14.03 -0.08
CA VAL A 65 6.44 14.03 1.21
C VAL A 65 6.42 15.42 1.85
N ASP A 66 6.77 16.45 1.09
CA ASP A 66 6.78 17.86 1.57
C ASP A 66 5.38 18.27 2.10
N PHE A 67 4.32 17.86 1.39
CA PHE A 67 2.95 18.12 1.84
C PHE A 67 2.63 17.37 3.14
N ILE A 68 2.94 16.09 3.23
CA ILE A 68 2.64 15.27 4.42
C ILE A 68 3.38 15.84 5.64
N VAL A 69 4.69 16.04 5.55
CA VAL A 69 5.52 16.56 6.65
C VAL A 69 5.10 17.95 7.09
N LYS A 70 4.60 18.80 6.16
CA LYS A 70 4.07 20.13 6.51
C LYS A 70 2.74 20.06 7.28
N ASN A 71 1.93 19.03 7.05
CA ASN A 71 0.56 18.94 7.58
C ASN A 71 0.40 17.97 8.75
N THR A 72 1.42 17.19 9.09
CA THR A 72 1.40 16.33 10.27
C THR A 72 2.80 16.09 10.83
N GLU A 73 2.92 16.08 12.14
CA GLU A 73 4.16 15.74 12.86
C GLU A 73 4.38 14.23 12.92
N GLN A 74 3.32 13.45 12.84
CA GLN A 74 3.34 11.98 12.85
C GLN A 74 2.29 11.41 11.89
N VAL A 75 2.68 10.40 11.14
CA VAL A 75 1.78 9.53 10.38
C VAL A 75 1.57 8.27 11.18
N ASP A 76 0.39 8.10 11.77
CA ASP A 76 0.06 6.90 12.56
C ASP A 76 -0.12 5.67 11.68
N VAL A 77 -0.68 5.85 10.48
CA VAL A 77 -0.89 4.76 9.52
C VAL A 77 -0.59 5.24 8.10
N LEU A 78 0.27 4.52 7.40
CA LEU A 78 0.51 4.69 5.96
C LEU A 78 -0.06 3.49 5.21
N ILE A 79 -1.04 3.73 4.32
CA ILE A 79 -1.68 2.68 3.54
C ILE A 79 -1.28 2.81 2.07
N HIS A 80 -0.52 1.85 1.59
CA HIS A 80 -0.15 1.72 0.19
C HIS A 80 -1.25 1.00 -0.58
N SER A 81 -2.19 1.79 -1.15
CA SER A 81 -3.24 1.29 -2.03
C SER A 81 -3.09 1.78 -3.49
N ALA A 82 -2.13 2.66 -3.76
CA ALA A 82 -1.80 3.01 -5.13
C ALA A 82 -1.27 1.79 -5.89
N GLY A 83 -1.66 1.68 -7.15
CA GLY A 83 -1.19 0.63 -8.04
C GLY A 83 -1.82 0.78 -9.41
N ILE A 84 -1.24 0.11 -10.39
CA ILE A 84 -1.74 0.04 -11.76
C ILE A 84 -1.84 -1.43 -12.19
N TYR A 85 -2.68 -1.71 -13.17
CA TYR A 85 -2.55 -2.92 -13.97
C TYR A 85 -1.44 -2.65 -15.00
N PRO A 86 -0.27 -3.30 -14.89
CA PRO A 86 0.91 -2.88 -15.63
C PRO A 86 0.85 -3.32 -17.10
N THR A 87 1.18 -2.41 -18.01
CA THR A 87 1.33 -2.69 -19.45
C THR A 87 2.76 -3.04 -19.82
N THR A 88 3.74 -2.53 -19.07
CA THR A 88 5.16 -2.82 -19.23
C THR A 88 5.79 -3.28 -17.90
N SER A 89 6.96 -3.91 -17.98
CA SER A 89 7.73 -4.27 -16.78
C SER A 89 8.18 -3.03 -16.00
N GLN A 90 8.60 -1.97 -16.69
CA GLN A 90 9.05 -0.75 -16.04
C GLN A 90 7.92 -0.05 -15.30
N ASP A 91 6.73 0.08 -15.92
CA ASP A 91 5.56 0.63 -15.24
C ASP A 91 5.21 -0.15 -13.96
N ASN A 92 5.37 -1.47 -14.02
CA ASN A 92 5.10 -2.34 -12.87
C ASN A 92 6.08 -2.08 -11.73
N ILE A 93 7.37 -2.03 -12.05
CA ILE A 93 8.44 -1.75 -11.08
C ILE A 93 8.21 -0.38 -10.44
N ASP A 94 8.04 0.65 -11.24
CA ASP A 94 7.95 2.04 -10.75
C ASP A 94 6.69 2.29 -9.92
N ASN A 95 5.52 1.79 -10.38
CA ASN A 95 4.24 2.08 -9.73
C ASN A 95 3.86 1.08 -8.64
N ASN A 96 4.20 -0.21 -8.80
CA ASN A 96 3.74 -1.26 -7.88
C ASN A 96 4.81 -1.68 -6.85
N LEU A 97 6.07 -1.24 -7.00
CA LEU A 97 7.16 -1.54 -6.07
C LEU A 97 7.87 -0.28 -5.58
N LEU A 98 8.59 0.43 -6.46
CA LEU A 98 9.47 1.54 -6.08
C LEU A 98 8.72 2.73 -5.46
N SER A 99 7.52 3.02 -5.96
CA SER A 99 6.65 4.05 -5.38
C SER A 99 6.36 3.80 -3.90
N HIS A 100 6.13 2.55 -3.51
CA HIS A 100 5.84 2.16 -2.13
C HIS A 100 7.09 2.24 -1.26
N TYR A 101 8.19 1.66 -1.75
CA TYR A 101 9.46 1.67 -1.03
C TYR A 101 9.94 3.09 -0.76
N TYR A 102 10.15 3.90 -1.81
CA TYR A 102 10.71 5.22 -1.65
C TYR A 102 9.81 6.20 -0.90
N LEU A 103 8.48 6.11 -1.04
CA LEU A 103 7.58 6.91 -0.22
C LEU A 103 7.72 6.56 1.27
N THR A 104 7.72 5.28 1.62
CA THR A 104 7.90 4.84 3.00
C THR A 104 9.23 5.34 3.56
N MET A 105 10.34 5.12 2.84
CA MET A 105 11.67 5.53 3.31
C MET A 105 11.81 7.06 3.42
N SER A 106 11.15 7.83 2.55
CA SER A 106 11.15 9.30 2.63
C SER A 106 10.32 9.85 3.79
N LEU A 107 9.43 9.05 4.38
CA LEU A 107 8.59 9.44 5.52
C LEU A 107 9.12 8.95 6.87
N LEU A 108 10.32 8.37 6.94
CA LEU A 108 10.89 7.81 8.20
C LEU A 108 10.85 8.79 9.37
N LYS A 109 11.04 10.08 9.15
CA LYS A 109 11.04 11.10 10.21
C LYS A 109 9.69 11.26 10.90
N VAL A 110 8.61 10.87 10.24
CA VAL A 110 7.22 10.98 10.75
C VAL A 110 6.56 9.61 10.92
N LEU A 111 7.31 8.51 10.72
CA LEU A 111 6.88 7.12 10.93
C LEU A 111 7.58 6.55 12.18
N ASN A 112 7.05 6.83 13.36
CA ASN A 112 7.52 6.28 14.63
C ASN A 112 6.35 5.60 15.34
N ASP A 113 6.53 4.37 15.81
CA ASP A 113 5.47 3.55 16.41
C ASP A 113 4.19 3.52 15.54
N SER A 114 4.39 3.50 14.24
CA SER A 114 3.36 3.63 13.21
C SER A 114 3.00 2.26 12.62
N ARG A 115 2.01 2.25 11.72
CA ARG A 115 1.66 1.07 10.92
C ARG A 115 1.76 1.37 9.44
N VAL A 116 2.48 0.55 8.71
CA VAL A 116 2.49 0.56 7.24
C VAL A 116 1.71 -0.64 6.74
N LEU A 117 0.70 -0.40 5.93
CA LEU A 117 -0.17 -1.41 5.36
C LEU A 117 -0.06 -1.41 3.84
N ILE A 118 0.17 -2.58 3.24
CA ILE A 118 0.33 -2.73 1.79
C ILE A 118 -0.85 -3.53 1.23
N VAL A 119 -1.64 -2.92 0.37
CA VAL A 119 -2.70 -3.62 -0.38
C VAL A 119 -2.05 -4.52 -1.43
N THR A 120 -2.39 -5.80 -1.42
CA THR A 120 -1.84 -6.79 -2.36
C THR A 120 -2.92 -7.71 -2.91
N GLY A 121 -2.54 -8.78 -3.63
CA GLY A 121 -3.46 -9.74 -4.24
C GLY A 121 -4.13 -10.68 -3.25
N ASN A 122 -5.04 -11.52 -3.75
CA ASN A 122 -5.71 -12.49 -2.92
C ASN A 122 -4.74 -13.58 -2.42
N PRO A 123 -5.09 -14.27 -1.30
CA PRO A 123 -4.22 -15.27 -0.69
C PRO A 123 -3.77 -16.38 -1.63
N GLN A 124 -4.66 -16.84 -2.50
CA GLN A 124 -4.37 -17.93 -3.43
C GLN A 124 -3.38 -17.48 -4.51
N ALA A 125 -3.56 -16.26 -5.05
CA ALA A 125 -2.61 -15.70 -6.02
C ALA A 125 -1.20 -15.57 -5.43
N ILE A 126 -1.07 -15.11 -4.18
CA ILE A 126 0.22 -14.97 -3.51
C ILE A 126 0.87 -16.34 -3.25
N LYS A 127 0.09 -17.34 -2.84
CA LYS A 127 0.60 -18.69 -2.59
C LYS A 127 1.10 -19.36 -3.87
N LEU A 128 0.33 -19.27 -4.96
CA LEU A 128 0.59 -19.99 -6.21
C LEU A 128 1.53 -19.27 -7.18
N ALA A 129 1.47 -17.93 -7.25
CA ALA A 129 2.29 -17.17 -8.20
C ALA A 129 3.79 -17.38 -7.95
N PRO A 130 4.59 -17.66 -8.97
CA PRO A 130 6.03 -17.74 -8.82
C PRO A 130 6.64 -16.35 -8.59
N ILE A 131 7.78 -16.29 -7.86
CA ILE A 131 8.65 -15.13 -7.91
C ILE A 131 9.37 -15.19 -9.24
N CYS A 132 8.95 -14.35 -10.19
CA CYS A 132 9.52 -14.34 -11.54
C CYS A 132 10.41 -13.11 -11.74
N GLU A 133 11.56 -13.29 -12.37
CA GLU A 133 12.48 -12.22 -12.77
C GLU A 133 11.95 -11.50 -14.02
N LYS A 134 11.40 -12.26 -14.99
CA LYS A 134 10.95 -11.76 -16.29
C LYS A 134 9.44 -11.60 -16.35
N GLN A 135 9.01 -10.42 -16.74
CA GLN A 135 7.61 -10.02 -16.84
C GLN A 135 7.12 -10.05 -18.31
N LEU A 136 7.20 -11.22 -18.95
CA LEU A 136 7.03 -11.38 -20.41
C LEU A 136 5.59 -11.18 -20.93
N ASN A 137 4.59 -11.32 -20.06
CA ASN A 137 3.18 -11.18 -20.42
C ASN A 137 2.36 -10.66 -19.22
N ASP A 138 1.08 -10.40 -19.43
CA ASP A 138 0.18 -9.84 -18.41
C ASP A 138 0.09 -10.71 -17.16
N MET A 139 0.05 -12.04 -17.33
CA MET A 139 -0.02 -12.97 -16.21
C MET A 139 1.24 -12.90 -15.36
N LEU A 140 2.43 -12.90 -15.98
CA LEU A 140 3.71 -12.79 -15.28
C LEU A 140 3.88 -11.40 -14.64
N ARG A 141 3.40 -10.32 -15.26
CA ARG A 141 3.38 -8.99 -14.64
C ARG A 141 2.47 -8.94 -13.41
N ALA A 142 1.29 -9.56 -13.49
CA ALA A 142 0.39 -9.65 -12.32
C ALA A 142 1.00 -10.52 -11.20
N ALA A 143 1.59 -11.67 -11.53
CA ALA A 143 2.30 -12.53 -10.59
C ALA A 143 3.46 -11.80 -9.93
N TRP A 144 4.26 -11.06 -10.70
CA TRP A 144 5.36 -10.25 -10.22
C TRP A 144 4.88 -9.20 -9.22
N ALA A 145 3.83 -8.45 -9.56
CA ALA A 145 3.30 -7.39 -8.69
C ALA A 145 2.88 -7.92 -7.31
N VAL A 146 2.14 -9.04 -7.26
CA VAL A 146 1.66 -9.57 -5.97
C VAL A 146 2.78 -10.18 -5.14
N THR A 147 3.73 -10.89 -5.79
CA THR A 147 4.87 -11.52 -5.08
C THR A 147 5.87 -10.47 -4.58
N HIS A 148 6.21 -9.47 -5.40
CA HIS A 148 7.18 -8.43 -5.02
C HIS A 148 6.62 -7.45 -3.98
N LYS A 149 5.32 -7.14 -3.99
CA LYS A 149 4.67 -6.41 -2.88
C LYS A 149 4.71 -7.21 -1.57
N THR A 150 4.56 -8.53 -1.64
CA THR A 150 4.67 -9.39 -0.46
C THR A 150 6.12 -9.41 0.06
N LEU A 151 7.12 -9.52 -0.82
CA LEU A 151 8.53 -9.41 -0.43
C LEU A 151 8.86 -8.03 0.13
N LEU A 152 8.29 -6.95 -0.45
CA LEU A 152 8.48 -5.59 0.07
C LEU A 152 7.99 -5.45 1.51
N MET A 153 6.90 -6.11 1.90
CA MET A 153 6.44 -6.15 3.28
C MET A 153 7.53 -6.70 4.21
N TYR A 154 8.17 -7.82 3.86
CA TYR A 154 9.26 -8.40 4.68
C TYR A 154 10.48 -7.50 4.76
N LEU A 155 10.87 -6.88 3.64
CA LEU A 155 11.99 -5.93 3.60
C LEU A 155 11.73 -4.70 4.48
N LEU A 156 10.56 -4.09 4.35
CA LEU A 156 10.20 -2.90 5.13
C LEU A 156 9.98 -3.23 6.60
N ALA A 157 9.42 -4.40 6.94
CA ALA A 157 9.25 -4.84 8.32
C ALA A 157 10.61 -4.93 9.06
N ASP A 158 11.65 -5.36 8.36
CA ASP A 158 13.00 -5.39 8.93
C ASP A 158 13.62 -3.99 9.04
N LYS A 159 13.55 -3.20 7.95
CA LYS A 159 14.12 -1.85 7.94
C LYS A 159 13.48 -0.90 8.95
N LEU A 160 12.16 -1.01 9.17
CA LEU A 160 11.41 -0.12 10.06
C LEU A 160 11.39 -0.59 11.51
N LYS A 161 11.97 -1.73 11.82
CA LYS A 161 12.03 -2.27 13.20
C LYS A 161 12.63 -1.27 14.20
N VAL A 162 13.62 -0.51 13.78
CA VAL A 162 14.31 0.49 14.64
C VAL A 162 13.43 1.69 15.00
N THR A 163 12.36 1.95 14.27
CA THR A 163 11.40 3.03 14.53
C THR A 163 10.17 2.56 15.31
N GLY A 164 10.09 1.28 15.70
CA GLY A 164 8.89 0.68 16.28
C GLY A 164 7.72 0.52 15.31
N THR A 165 7.91 0.90 14.04
CA THR A 165 6.84 0.84 13.02
C THR A 165 6.63 -0.60 12.53
N THR A 166 5.37 -1.05 12.52
CA THR A 166 4.98 -2.35 11.99
C THR A 166 4.62 -2.27 10.51
N VAL A 167 4.92 -3.34 9.75
CA VAL A 167 4.61 -3.42 8.32
C VAL A 167 3.90 -4.72 8.03
N ASN A 168 2.69 -4.63 7.48
CA ASN A 168 1.90 -5.79 7.11
C ASN A 168 1.29 -5.59 5.73
N SER A 169 0.88 -6.67 5.09
CA SER A 169 0.12 -6.62 3.84
C SER A 169 -1.25 -7.28 4.01
N PHE A 170 -2.19 -6.93 3.15
CA PHE A 170 -3.53 -7.50 3.21
C PHE A 170 -4.21 -7.54 1.84
N PHE A 171 -5.11 -8.50 1.69
CA PHE A 171 -6.07 -8.54 0.61
C PHE A 171 -7.30 -7.71 0.98
N PRO A 172 -7.70 -6.73 0.16
CA PRO A 172 -8.83 -5.85 0.49
C PRO A 172 -10.20 -6.49 0.24
N GLY A 173 -10.25 -7.73 -0.27
CA GLY A 173 -11.44 -8.34 -0.83
C GLY A 173 -11.74 -7.86 -2.25
N ASP A 174 -12.84 -8.32 -2.79
CA ASP A 174 -13.35 -7.94 -4.11
C ASP A 174 -14.03 -6.57 -4.04
N VAL A 175 -13.30 -5.50 -4.37
CA VAL A 175 -13.73 -4.10 -4.26
C VAL A 175 -13.88 -3.49 -5.65
N LYS A 176 -14.94 -2.70 -5.84
CA LYS A 176 -15.18 -1.94 -7.07
C LYS A 176 -14.02 -0.99 -7.36
N SER A 177 -13.41 -1.14 -8.53
CA SER A 177 -12.31 -0.26 -8.98
C SER A 177 -12.19 -0.23 -10.50
N ASP A 178 -11.47 0.77 -11.02
CA ASP A 178 -11.15 0.86 -12.45
C ASP A 178 -9.92 0.03 -12.85
N LEU A 179 -9.33 -0.75 -11.92
CA LEU A 179 -8.04 -1.42 -12.13
C LEU A 179 -8.11 -2.49 -13.22
N MET A 180 -9.17 -3.29 -13.22
CA MET A 180 -9.38 -4.38 -14.18
C MET A 180 -10.85 -4.39 -14.65
N ALA A 181 -11.11 -4.99 -15.81
CA ALA A 181 -12.48 -5.15 -16.32
C ALA A 181 -13.40 -5.85 -15.30
N TYR A 182 -12.90 -6.90 -14.66
CA TYR A 182 -13.62 -7.62 -13.61
C TYR A 182 -14.00 -6.70 -12.43
N THR A 183 -13.05 -5.93 -11.90
CA THR A 183 -13.31 -5.09 -10.73
C THR A 183 -14.27 -3.93 -10.99
N LYS A 184 -14.45 -3.53 -12.25
CA LYS A 184 -15.44 -2.51 -12.62
C LYS A 184 -16.88 -2.97 -12.43
N SER A 185 -17.15 -4.27 -12.57
CA SER A 185 -18.50 -4.85 -12.43
C SER A 185 -18.89 -5.09 -10.96
N LEU A 186 -17.95 -5.01 -10.03
CA LEU A 186 -18.21 -5.21 -8.60
C LEU A 186 -19.02 -4.06 -8.01
N THR A 187 -19.71 -4.35 -6.92
CA THR A 187 -20.57 -3.39 -6.20
C THR A 187 -20.03 -2.99 -4.84
N ASN A 188 -19.17 -3.83 -4.23
CA ASN A 188 -18.59 -3.56 -2.93
C ASN A 188 -17.69 -2.31 -2.96
N THR A 189 -17.89 -1.39 -2.01
CA THR A 189 -17.13 -0.14 -1.84
C THR A 189 -16.62 0.06 -0.42
N SER A 190 -16.48 -1.01 0.36
CA SER A 190 -15.97 -1.02 1.74
C SER A 190 -14.81 -2.00 1.88
N VAL A 191 -13.86 -1.70 2.79
CA VAL A 191 -12.67 -2.52 3.08
C VAL A 191 -12.49 -2.63 4.61
N PRO A 192 -13.37 -3.38 5.30
CA PRO A 192 -13.37 -3.46 6.77
C PRO A 192 -12.02 -3.91 7.35
N VAL A 193 -11.30 -4.80 6.68
CA VAL A 193 -9.99 -5.28 7.10
C VAL A 193 -8.97 -4.14 7.25
N ALA A 194 -9.02 -3.13 6.38
CA ALA A 194 -8.13 -1.97 6.50
C ALA A 194 -8.39 -1.18 7.79
N ARG A 195 -9.67 -1.00 8.18
CA ARG A 195 -10.02 -0.38 9.45
C ARG A 195 -9.53 -1.23 10.64
N LEU A 196 -9.74 -2.54 10.58
CA LEU A 196 -9.29 -3.48 11.60
C LEU A 196 -7.78 -3.38 11.81
N LEU A 197 -6.98 -3.54 10.74
CA LEU A 197 -5.51 -3.49 10.81
C LEU A 197 -4.96 -2.11 11.20
N SER A 198 -5.69 -1.04 10.87
CA SER A 198 -5.27 0.34 11.19
C SER A 198 -5.51 0.72 12.63
N LEU A 199 -6.58 0.22 13.27
CA LEU A 199 -7.08 0.79 14.52
C LEU A 199 -7.12 -0.18 15.71
N ASP A 200 -7.27 -1.48 15.49
CA ASP A 200 -7.39 -2.45 16.57
C ASP A 200 -6.03 -2.69 17.23
N ARG A 201 -6.00 -2.60 18.58
CA ARG A 201 -4.79 -2.77 19.39
C ARG A 201 -4.16 -4.15 19.31
N LYS A 202 -4.93 -5.18 18.96
CA LYS A 202 -4.38 -6.54 18.78
C LYS A 202 -3.29 -6.61 17.71
N PHE A 203 -3.18 -5.60 16.85
CA PHE A 203 -2.15 -5.50 15.81
C PHE A 203 -1.01 -4.53 16.15
N ASP A 204 -0.95 -3.96 17.35
CA ASP A 204 0.07 -2.95 17.73
C ASP A 204 1.52 -3.41 17.50
N HIS A 205 1.80 -4.71 17.71
CA HIS A 205 3.15 -5.26 17.55
C HIS A 205 3.24 -6.34 16.48
N VAL A 206 2.22 -6.50 15.67
CA VAL A 206 2.19 -7.49 14.59
C VAL A 206 2.88 -6.91 13.37
N THR A 207 3.92 -7.58 12.88
CA THR A 207 4.70 -7.14 11.72
C THR A 207 5.13 -8.31 10.85
N GLY A 208 5.30 -8.08 9.54
CA GLY A 208 5.73 -9.10 8.59
C GLY A 208 4.65 -10.15 8.30
N GLN A 209 3.38 -9.81 8.48
CA GLN A 209 2.27 -10.74 8.23
C GLN A 209 1.38 -10.29 7.07
N PHE A 210 0.83 -11.29 6.39
CA PHE A 210 -0.20 -11.09 5.38
C PHE A 210 -1.57 -11.51 5.91
N PHE A 211 -2.59 -10.69 5.66
CA PHE A 211 -3.95 -10.90 6.12
C PHE A 211 -4.93 -11.04 4.96
N ASP A 212 -5.94 -11.89 5.12
CA ASP A 212 -7.08 -11.97 4.22
C ASP A 212 -8.06 -10.79 4.41
N GLU A 213 -9.13 -10.76 3.64
CA GLU A 213 -10.19 -9.74 3.69
C GLU A 213 -10.99 -9.72 5.00
N ASN A 214 -10.89 -10.76 5.80
CA ASN A 214 -11.54 -10.89 7.12
C ASN A 214 -10.60 -10.52 8.28
N GLY A 215 -9.30 -10.28 7.97
CA GLY A 215 -8.28 -9.96 8.96
C GLY A 215 -7.70 -11.19 9.66
N PHE A 216 -7.86 -12.38 9.08
CA PHE A 216 -7.13 -13.57 9.53
C PHE A 216 -5.74 -13.60 8.90
N SER A 217 -4.75 -13.96 9.71
CA SER A 217 -3.39 -14.18 9.21
C SER A 217 -3.37 -15.37 8.25
N VAL A 218 -2.70 -15.17 7.12
CA VAL A 218 -2.52 -16.20 6.10
C VAL A 218 -1.10 -16.70 6.13
N ASP A 219 -0.93 -18.00 6.41
CA ASP A 219 0.38 -18.62 6.37
C ASP A 219 0.93 -18.65 4.94
N LEU A 220 2.09 -18.04 4.77
CA LEU A 220 2.86 -18.03 3.54
C LEU A 220 4.03 -19.01 3.65
N ASN A 221 4.42 -19.61 2.50
CA ASN A 221 5.59 -20.49 2.45
C ASN A 221 6.85 -19.71 2.86
N SER A 222 7.46 -20.07 3.98
CA SER A 222 8.64 -19.41 4.54
C SER A 222 9.93 -19.61 3.72
N GLU A 223 9.99 -20.61 2.84
CA GLU A 223 11.09 -20.77 1.89
C GLU A 223 10.99 -19.76 0.74
N LYS A 224 9.76 -19.31 0.41
CA LYS A 224 9.48 -18.32 -0.64
C LYS A 224 9.44 -16.89 -0.13
N TYR A 225 8.87 -16.68 1.07
CA TYR A 225 8.63 -15.37 1.63
C TYR A 225 9.30 -15.22 3.00
N ASN A 226 10.46 -14.61 3.01
CA ASN A 226 11.21 -14.27 4.21
C ASN A 226 12.13 -13.07 3.92
N LYS A 227 12.76 -12.53 4.97
CA LYS A 227 13.69 -11.39 4.88
C LYS A 227 14.83 -11.64 3.89
N SER A 228 15.47 -12.80 3.93
CA SER A 228 16.65 -13.12 3.09
C SER A 228 16.28 -13.11 1.60
N ILE A 229 15.19 -13.79 1.25
CA ILE A 229 14.66 -13.79 -0.13
C ILE A 229 14.22 -12.38 -0.55
N ALA A 230 13.55 -11.63 0.33
CA ALA A 230 13.14 -10.26 0.06
C ALA A 230 14.34 -9.36 -0.26
N THR A 231 15.40 -9.43 0.54
CA THR A 231 16.63 -8.66 0.31
C THR A 231 17.29 -9.06 -1.01
N SER A 232 17.47 -10.36 -1.26
CA SER A 232 18.10 -10.86 -2.49
C SER A 232 17.34 -10.45 -3.75
N VAL A 233 16.02 -10.69 -3.79
CA VAL A 233 15.20 -10.41 -4.97
C VAL A 233 15.03 -8.92 -5.20
N LEU A 234 14.80 -8.14 -4.14
CA LEU A 234 14.50 -6.71 -4.30
C LEU A 234 15.75 -5.86 -4.52
N SER A 235 16.97 -6.36 -4.23
CA SER A 235 18.23 -5.66 -4.55
C SER A 235 18.45 -5.44 -6.05
N GLU A 236 17.77 -6.19 -6.90
CA GLU A 236 17.79 -5.96 -8.36
C GLU A 236 17.07 -4.65 -8.76
N TYR A 237 16.16 -4.16 -7.94
CA TYR A 237 15.31 -3.00 -8.23
C TYR A 237 15.58 -1.81 -7.31
N ILE A 238 16.04 -2.07 -6.08
CA ILE A 238 16.26 -1.07 -5.03
C ILE A 238 17.76 -0.99 -4.74
N THR A 239 18.38 0.13 -5.12
CA THR A 239 19.84 0.31 -5.03
C THR A 239 20.36 0.57 -3.61
N GLU A 240 19.48 0.87 -2.64
CA GLU A 240 19.83 1.27 -1.27
C GLU A 240 19.31 0.28 -0.21
N ILE A 241 19.35 -1.01 -0.48
CA ILE A 241 18.93 -2.06 0.47
C ILE A 241 19.96 -2.27 1.58
#